data_185c4304fcbc06dff75b9eba443edcfd
#
_entry.id   185c4304fcbc06dff75b9eba443edcfd
#
_cell.length_a   1.000
_cell.length_b   1.000
_cell.length_c   1.000
_cell.angle_alpha   90.00
_cell.angle_beta   90.00
_cell.angle_gamma   90.00
#
_symmetry.space_group_name_H-M   'P 1'
#
loop_
_entity.id
_entity.type
_entity.pdbx_description
1 polymer ?
#
loop_
_entity_poly.entity_id
_entity_poly.type
_entity_poly.pdbx_seq_one_letter_code
_entity_poly.pdbx_strand_id
1 'polypeptide(L)'
;MTTKKRGSQTVVLSNPPSIVGHANVVGKKEGEGPLADSFDYIAPDDTFGESTWEKSESAMQKQSLELALNKAGQAASNLDWLFAGDLLNQCIGSSYAARDENVPFFGLYGACSTMGEGLALASMVLDGGFGEWAGVVVSSHFCSAERQYRTPLEYGSQRTPTAQWTVTGSGAAILAREGPGPYITHVTVGKIVDKGIKDANNMGAAMTPAAVDTISAHLRDTGRSPDFYDLIVTGDLGSLGSELLVELLEREGYPLSNHVDCGTLIFDAQDQDVHCGGSGCGCSAAVLTGLLLPGLKEGRWHNILFCGTGALHSPTALGQGESVPGICHAVALSDHR
;
A
#
# COMPACT_ATOMS: atom_id res chain seq x y z
N MET A 1 8.51 -26.97 18.01
CA MET A 1 8.41 -26.05 16.86
C MET A 1 9.16 -24.78 17.23
N THR A 2 10.11 -24.35 16.42
CA THR A 2 10.78 -23.06 16.60
C THR A 2 9.81 -21.95 16.16
N THR A 3 9.73 -20.86 16.94
CA THR A 3 8.91 -19.71 16.54
C THR A 3 9.43 -19.10 15.24
N LYS A 4 8.51 -18.70 14.35
CA LYS A 4 8.83 -17.97 13.13
C LYS A 4 9.14 -16.49 13.40
N LYS A 5 8.79 -15.99 14.59
CA LYS A 5 9.07 -14.62 15.00
C LYS A 5 10.58 -14.42 15.21
N ARG A 6 11.11 -13.34 14.63
CA ARG A 6 12.48 -12.87 14.80
C ARG A 6 12.44 -11.48 15.46
N GLY A 7 13.30 -11.28 16.45
CA GLY A 7 13.37 -9.99 17.15
C GLY A 7 12.01 -9.52 17.68
N SER A 8 11.73 -8.23 17.51
CA SER A 8 10.56 -7.59 18.11
C SER A 8 9.31 -7.58 17.21
N GLN A 9 9.46 -7.46 15.88
CA GLN A 9 8.37 -7.18 14.95
C GLN A 9 8.34 -8.08 13.72
N THR A 10 9.45 -8.79 13.41
CA THR A 10 9.60 -9.51 12.16
C THR A 10 9.21 -10.99 12.29
N VAL A 11 8.59 -11.51 11.25
CA VAL A 11 8.27 -12.93 11.04
C VAL A 11 9.01 -13.42 9.80
N VAL A 12 9.71 -14.55 9.91
CA VAL A 12 10.31 -15.26 8.78
C VAL A 12 9.34 -16.32 8.31
N LEU A 13 8.95 -16.27 7.05
CA LEU A 13 8.04 -17.26 6.48
C LEU A 13 8.83 -18.51 6.08
N SER A 14 8.44 -19.67 6.63
CA SER A 14 9.14 -20.93 6.38
C SER A 14 8.82 -21.49 4.99
N ASN A 15 7.63 -21.18 4.49
CA ASN A 15 7.16 -21.50 3.15
C ASN A 15 6.68 -20.20 2.49
N PRO A 16 7.61 -19.39 1.96
CA PRO A 16 7.28 -18.10 1.38
C PRO A 16 6.21 -18.23 0.30
N PRO A 17 5.01 -17.63 0.46
CA PRO A 17 3.98 -17.68 -0.56
C PRO A 17 4.39 -16.91 -1.81
N SER A 18 3.86 -17.35 -2.94
CA SER A 18 4.10 -16.77 -4.26
C SER A 18 3.00 -15.79 -4.63
N ILE A 19 3.34 -14.63 -5.18
CA ILE A 19 2.40 -13.73 -5.84
C ILE A 19 2.26 -14.20 -7.29
N VAL A 20 1.16 -14.86 -7.60
CA VAL A 20 0.95 -15.54 -8.89
C VAL A 20 0.12 -14.72 -9.89
N GLY A 21 -0.59 -13.70 -9.41
CA GLY A 21 -1.34 -12.75 -10.23
C GLY A 21 -1.36 -11.39 -9.57
N HIS A 22 -1.29 -10.33 -10.35
CA HIS A 22 -1.41 -8.95 -9.86
C HIS A 22 -1.97 -8.06 -10.97
N ALA A 23 -2.73 -7.06 -10.59
CA ALA A 23 -3.29 -6.09 -11.53
C ALA A 23 -3.60 -4.77 -10.82
N ASN A 24 -3.78 -3.74 -11.62
CA ASN A 24 -4.18 -2.43 -11.16
C ASN A 24 -5.17 -1.77 -12.11
N VAL A 25 -5.92 -0.83 -11.55
CA VAL A 25 -6.86 0.03 -12.24
C VAL A 25 -6.66 1.43 -11.67
N VAL A 26 -6.47 2.43 -12.50
CA VAL A 26 -6.21 3.80 -12.05
C VAL A 26 -7.09 4.83 -12.75
N GLY A 27 -7.17 6.02 -12.17
CA GLY A 27 -7.87 7.15 -12.73
C GLY A 27 -7.10 7.82 -13.89
N LYS A 28 -7.77 8.81 -14.50
CA LYS A 28 -7.20 9.55 -15.63
C LYS A 28 -5.92 10.29 -15.25
N LYS A 29 -5.89 10.94 -14.08
CA LYS A 29 -4.74 11.73 -13.63
C LYS A 29 -3.50 10.86 -13.44
N GLU A 30 -3.66 9.66 -12.89
CA GLU A 30 -2.61 8.67 -12.71
C GLU A 30 -2.11 8.16 -14.07
N GLY A 31 -3.04 7.98 -15.02
CA GLY A 31 -2.73 7.59 -16.40
C GLY A 31 -2.03 8.68 -17.23
N GLU A 32 -2.00 9.91 -16.77
CA GLU A 32 -1.24 11.03 -17.36
C GLU A 32 0.16 11.18 -16.68
N GLY A 33 0.47 10.36 -15.70
CA GLY A 33 1.72 10.38 -14.93
C GLY A 33 2.83 9.52 -15.53
N PRO A 34 4.00 9.52 -14.88
CA PRO A 34 5.20 8.81 -15.36
C PRO A 34 5.04 7.29 -15.49
N LEU A 35 4.07 6.70 -14.78
CA LEU A 35 3.85 5.25 -14.76
C LEU A 35 2.68 4.80 -15.66
N ALA A 36 2.19 5.65 -16.58
CA ALA A 36 1.04 5.37 -17.44
C ALA A 36 1.14 3.99 -18.14
N ASP A 37 2.30 3.65 -18.70
CA ASP A 37 2.54 2.38 -19.40
C ASP A 37 2.58 1.16 -18.47
N SER A 38 2.59 1.36 -17.15
CA SER A 38 2.63 0.31 -16.15
C SER A 38 1.24 -0.10 -15.64
N PHE A 39 0.18 0.58 -16.08
CA PHE A 39 -1.15 0.31 -15.59
C PHE A 39 -1.95 -0.59 -16.53
N ASP A 40 -2.66 -1.57 -15.94
CA ASP A 40 -3.47 -2.53 -16.68
C ASP A 40 -4.74 -1.89 -17.27
N TYR A 41 -5.32 -0.94 -16.54
CA TYR A 41 -6.46 -0.17 -17.01
C TYR A 41 -6.42 1.27 -16.47
N ILE A 42 -6.62 2.22 -17.37
CA ILE A 42 -6.74 3.65 -17.04
C ILE A 42 -8.17 4.07 -17.32
N ALA A 43 -8.88 4.53 -16.29
CA ALA A 43 -10.25 5.01 -16.44
C ALA A 43 -10.28 6.35 -17.24
N PRO A 44 -11.25 6.53 -18.12
CA PRO A 44 -11.36 7.76 -18.90
C PRO A 44 -11.79 8.98 -18.07
N ASP A 45 -12.42 8.73 -16.93
CA ASP A 45 -12.90 9.74 -15.98
C ASP A 45 -13.00 9.19 -14.56
N ASP A 46 -13.30 10.05 -13.57
CA ASP A 46 -13.35 9.71 -12.15
C ASP A 46 -14.65 9.00 -11.73
N THR A 47 -15.63 8.89 -12.63
CA THR A 47 -16.91 8.25 -12.31
C THR A 47 -16.90 6.75 -12.54
N PHE A 48 -16.00 6.25 -13.39
CA PHE A 48 -15.92 4.84 -13.76
C PHE A 48 -17.27 4.26 -14.25
N GLY A 49 -18.08 5.12 -14.85
CA GLY A 49 -19.44 4.76 -15.29
C GLY A 49 -20.48 4.66 -14.18
N GLU A 50 -20.12 5.00 -12.95
CA GLU A 50 -20.99 4.93 -11.78
C GLU A 50 -21.62 6.27 -11.41
N SER A 51 -22.66 6.24 -10.58
CA SER A 51 -23.42 7.42 -10.17
C SER A 51 -22.87 8.14 -8.93
N THR A 52 -21.97 7.52 -8.20
CA THR A 52 -21.31 8.10 -7.00
C THR A 52 -19.86 7.63 -6.94
N TRP A 53 -19.00 8.43 -6.32
CA TRP A 53 -17.56 8.12 -6.20
C TRP A 53 -17.28 6.88 -5.37
N GLU A 54 -18.09 6.56 -4.35
CA GLU A 54 -17.94 5.34 -3.57
C GLU A 54 -18.26 4.08 -4.41
N LYS A 55 -19.24 4.19 -5.32
CA LYS A 55 -19.51 3.10 -6.28
C LYS A 55 -18.39 2.98 -7.31
N SER A 56 -17.86 4.13 -7.77
CA SER A 56 -16.69 4.15 -8.67
C SER A 56 -15.50 3.43 -8.03
N GLU A 57 -15.21 3.73 -6.76
CA GLU A 57 -14.13 3.08 -6.02
C GLU A 57 -14.37 1.58 -5.87
N SER A 58 -15.59 1.15 -5.54
CA SER A 58 -15.95 -0.28 -5.47
C SER A 58 -15.82 -0.98 -6.81
N ALA A 59 -16.22 -0.33 -7.91
CA ALA A 59 -16.10 -0.89 -9.26
C ALA A 59 -14.63 -1.04 -9.70
N MET A 60 -13.78 -0.04 -9.41
CA MET A 60 -12.34 -0.10 -9.66
C MET A 60 -11.69 -1.25 -8.88
N GLN A 61 -12.05 -1.40 -7.60
CA GLN A 61 -11.51 -2.46 -6.75
C GLN A 61 -11.93 -3.84 -7.27
N LYS A 62 -13.20 -4.01 -7.63
CA LYS A 62 -13.69 -5.24 -8.25
C LYS A 62 -12.97 -5.57 -9.54
N GLN A 63 -12.80 -4.61 -10.44
CA GLN A 63 -12.11 -4.83 -11.71
C GLN A 63 -10.65 -5.20 -11.51
N SER A 64 -9.93 -4.56 -10.59
CA SER A 64 -8.53 -4.91 -10.31
C SER A 64 -8.39 -6.34 -9.76
N LEU A 65 -9.32 -6.78 -8.90
CA LEU A 65 -9.37 -8.16 -8.40
C LEU A 65 -9.64 -9.15 -9.55
N GLU A 66 -10.62 -8.89 -10.40
CA GLU A 66 -10.95 -9.73 -11.55
C GLU A 66 -9.76 -9.87 -12.53
N LEU A 67 -9.08 -8.77 -12.82
CA LEU A 67 -7.88 -8.78 -13.68
C LEU A 67 -6.74 -9.59 -13.04
N ALA A 68 -6.50 -9.44 -11.74
CA ALA A 68 -5.48 -10.20 -11.03
C ALA A 68 -5.78 -11.70 -10.99
N LEU A 69 -7.04 -12.07 -10.75
CA LEU A 69 -7.51 -13.46 -10.81
C LEU A 69 -7.34 -14.07 -12.20
N ASN A 70 -7.71 -13.32 -13.25
CA ASN A 70 -7.53 -13.77 -14.63
C ASN A 70 -6.06 -14.03 -14.96
N LYS A 71 -5.14 -13.14 -14.52
CA LYS A 71 -3.69 -13.33 -14.69
C LYS A 71 -3.16 -14.53 -13.89
N ALA A 72 -3.77 -14.83 -12.73
CA ALA A 72 -3.46 -16.02 -11.94
C ALA A 72 -4.07 -17.31 -12.50
N GLY A 73 -4.96 -17.24 -13.49
CA GLY A 73 -5.74 -18.38 -13.99
C GLY A 73 -6.71 -18.94 -12.95
N GLN A 74 -7.25 -18.07 -12.07
CA GLN A 74 -8.11 -18.44 -10.94
C GLN A 74 -9.48 -17.75 -11.02
N ALA A 75 -10.46 -18.36 -10.37
CA ALA A 75 -11.75 -17.75 -10.10
C ALA A 75 -11.82 -17.26 -8.64
N ALA A 76 -12.64 -16.26 -8.34
CA ALA A 76 -12.84 -15.76 -6.99
C ALA A 76 -13.26 -16.86 -6.01
N SER A 77 -14.11 -17.82 -6.46
CA SER A 77 -14.54 -18.97 -5.66
C SER A 77 -13.43 -19.92 -5.23
N ASN A 78 -12.24 -19.81 -5.79
CA ASN A 78 -11.07 -20.61 -5.42
C ASN A 78 -10.22 -19.96 -4.32
N LEU A 79 -10.52 -18.71 -3.97
CA LEU A 79 -9.86 -18.04 -2.86
C LEU A 79 -10.39 -18.55 -1.52
N ASP A 80 -9.51 -19.00 -0.65
CA ASP A 80 -9.85 -19.31 0.73
C ASP A 80 -10.14 -18.04 1.54
N TRP A 81 -9.41 -16.95 1.22
CA TRP A 81 -9.47 -15.68 1.93
C TRP A 81 -9.32 -14.49 0.99
N LEU A 82 -10.12 -13.46 1.23
CA LEU A 82 -9.96 -12.14 0.63
C LEU A 82 -9.69 -11.10 1.72
N PHE A 83 -8.54 -10.43 1.63
CA PHE A 83 -8.17 -9.30 2.46
C PHE A 83 -8.33 -8.03 1.63
N ALA A 84 -9.24 -7.15 2.03
CA ALA A 84 -9.48 -5.93 1.27
C ALA A 84 -9.67 -4.72 2.18
N GLY A 85 -9.33 -3.56 1.68
CA GLY A 85 -9.47 -2.31 2.41
C GLY A 85 -9.46 -1.08 1.51
N ASP A 86 -9.88 0.02 2.08
CA ASP A 86 -9.95 1.34 1.46
C ASP A 86 -9.82 2.42 2.54
N LEU A 87 -9.94 3.69 2.16
CA LEU A 87 -9.83 4.81 3.11
C LEU A 87 -11.18 5.21 3.74
N LEU A 88 -12.29 4.64 3.26
CA LEU A 88 -13.61 5.09 3.66
C LEU A 88 -14.06 4.46 4.98
N ASN A 89 -14.98 5.12 5.65
CA ASN A 89 -15.59 4.62 6.86
C ASN A 89 -16.20 3.23 6.63
N GLN A 90 -15.94 2.32 7.56
CA GLN A 90 -16.40 0.92 7.58
C GLN A 90 -15.97 0.09 6.35
N CYS A 91 -14.88 0.48 5.66
CA CYS A 91 -14.39 -0.18 4.45
C CYS A 91 -15.51 -0.36 3.42
N ILE A 92 -16.29 0.71 3.17
CA ILE A 92 -17.47 0.61 2.32
C ILE A 92 -17.12 0.32 0.86
N GLY A 93 -15.99 0.86 0.36
CA GLY A 93 -15.47 0.55 -0.98
C GLY A 93 -15.26 -0.96 -1.16
N SER A 94 -14.52 -1.55 -0.22
CA SER A 94 -14.11 -2.96 -0.23
C SER A 94 -15.27 -3.92 0.03
N SER A 95 -16.12 -3.63 1.02
CA SER A 95 -17.24 -4.51 1.35
C SER A 95 -18.27 -4.60 0.23
N TYR A 96 -18.50 -3.49 -0.49
CA TYR A 96 -19.38 -3.48 -1.65
C TYR A 96 -18.74 -4.07 -2.92
N ALA A 97 -17.42 -3.94 -3.07
CA ALA A 97 -16.69 -4.62 -4.13
C ALA A 97 -16.74 -6.16 -3.96
N ALA A 98 -16.58 -6.63 -2.72
CA ALA A 98 -16.46 -8.06 -2.41
C ALA A 98 -17.79 -8.78 -2.22
N ARG A 99 -18.92 -8.07 -1.99
CA ARG A 99 -20.21 -8.68 -1.60
C ARG A 99 -20.74 -9.74 -2.56
N ASP A 100 -20.44 -9.60 -3.85
CA ASP A 100 -20.95 -10.49 -4.90
C ASP A 100 -19.92 -11.59 -5.26
N GLU A 101 -18.73 -11.58 -4.67
CA GLU A 101 -17.65 -12.53 -4.99
C GLU A 101 -17.77 -13.87 -4.25
N ASN A 102 -18.62 -13.94 -3.22
CA ASN A 102 -18.86 -15.14 -2.40
C ASN A 102 -17.58 -15.77 -1.83
N VAL A 103 -16.65 -14.94 -1.35
CA VAL A 103 -15.36 -15.34 -0.76
C VAL A 103 -15.34 -14.95 0.71
N PRO A 104 -14.78 -15.78 1.63
CA PRO A 104 -14.51 -15.36 3.01
C PRO A 104 -13.67 -14.08 3.05
N PHE A 105 -14.15 -13.05 3.75
CA PHE A 105 -13.68 -11.67 3.64
C PHE A 105 -13.18 -11.11 4.97
N PHE A 106 -12.01 -10.47 4.93
CA PHE A 106 -11.49 -9.61 5.98
C PHE A 106 -11.40 -8.17 5.49
N GLY A 107 -12.19 -7.27 6.10
CA GLY A 107 -12.08 -5.83 5.90
C GLY A 107 -10.93 -5.28 6.74
N LEU A 108 -9.96 -4.64 6.11
CA LEU A 108 -8.76 -4.08 6.73
C LEU A 108 -8.79 -2.56 6.73
N TYR A 109 -8.26 -1.97 7.80
CA TYR A 109 -8.07 -0.53 7.87
C TYR A 109 -6.72 -0.16 8.51
N GLY A 110 -5.71 -0.04 7.70
CA GLY A 110 -4.39 0.50 8.04
C GLY A 110 -4.15 1.88 7.40
N ALA A 111 -5.20 2.62 7.07
CA ALA A 111 -5.14 3.81 6.22
C ALA A 111 -4.37 3.52 4.93
N CYS A 112 -3.41 4.37 4.51
CA CYS A 112 -2.62 4.15 3.30
C CYS A 112 -1.73 2.88 3.36
N SER A 113 -1.45 2.31 4.56
CA SER A 113 -0.63 1.10 4.73
C SER A 113 -1.35 -0.20 4.40
N THR A 114 -2.64 -0.16 4.09
CA THR A 114 -3.52 -1.35 3.98
C THR A 114 -3.01 -2.39 2.98
N MET A 115 -2.31 -1.99 1.88
CA MET A 115 -1.70 -2.97 0.97
C MET A 115 -0.60 -3.79 1.66
N GLY A 116 0.27 -3.14 2.43
CA GLY A 116 1.30 -3.81 3.23
C GLY A 116 0.69 -4.70 4.32
N GLU A 117 -0.35 -4.22 4.99
CA GLU A 117 -1.11 -4.99 6.00
C GLU A 117 -1.73 -6.25 5.39
N GLY A 118 -2.43 -6.11 4.26
CA GLY A 118 -3.08 -7.23 3.57
C GLY A 118 -2.08 -8.29 3.11
N LEU A 119 -0.97 -7.88 2.49
CA LEU A 119 0.10 -8.80 2.07
C LEU A 119 0.73 -9.52 3.27
N ALA A 120 0.94 -8.81 4.38
CA ALA A 120 1.47 -9.39 5.61
C ALA A 120 0.54 -10.47 6.17
N LEU A 121 -0.75 -10.16 6.30
CA LEU A 121 -1.76 -11.11 6.82
C LEU A 121 -1.95 -12.31 5.88
N ALA A 122 -2.14 -12.08 4.59
CA ALA A 122 -2.29 -13.14 3.60
C ALA A 122 -1.10 -14.11 3.61
N SER A 123 0.13 -13.55 3.66
CA SER A 123 1.35 -14.36 3.71
C SER A 123 1.47 -15.21 4.98
N MET A 124 1.14 -14.63 6.13
CA MET A 124 1.17 -15.36 7.41
C MET A 124 0.12 -16.47 7.46
N VAL A 125 -1.07 -16.22 6.90
CA VAL A 125 -2.17 -17.21 6.83
C VAL A 125 -1.78 -18.39 5.93
N LEU A 126 -1.22 -18.13 4.74
CA LEU A 126 -0.79 -19.16 3.81
C LEU A 126 0.41 -19.96 4.36
N ASP A 127 1.43 -19.28 4.90
CA ASP A 127 2.58 -19.93 5.53
C ASP A 127 2.18 -20.72 6.79
N GLY A 128 1.09 -20.32 7.46
CA GLY A 128 0.48 -21.04 8.58
C GLY A 128 -0.27 -22.31 8.17
N GLY A 129 -0.57 -22.48 6.88
CA GLY A 129 -1.34 -23.61 6.35
C GLY A 129 -2.85 -23.46 6.56
N PHE A 130 -3.35 -22.21 6.69
CA PHE A 130 -4.77 -21.91 6.85
C PHE A 130 -5.50 -21.65 5.52
N GLY A 131 -4.87 -21.96 4.40
CA GLY A 131 -5.41 -21.84 3.04
C GLY A 131 -4.32 -22.08 2.01
N GLU A 132 -4.75 -22.26 0.76
CA GLU A 132 -3.87 -22.42 -0.41
C GLU A 132 -3.84 -21.14 -1.26
N TRP A 133 -4.93 -20.35 -1.25
CA TRP A 133 -5.11 -19.17 -2.06
C TRP A 133 -5.65 -17.99 -1.25
N ALA A 134 -5.05 -16.83 -1.43
CA ALA A 134 -5.52 -15.59 -0.83
C ALA A 134 -5.48 -14.44 -1.83
N GLY A 135 -6.51 -13.60 -1.82
CA GLY A 135 -6.54 -12.34 -2.54
C GLY A 135 -6.25 -11.18 -1.59
N VAL A 136 -5.51 -10.19 -2.06
CA VAL A 136 -5.34 -8.88 -1.40
C VAL A 136 -5.74 -7.83 -2.42
N VAL A 137 -6.69 -6.95 -2.07
CA VAL A 137 -7.09 -5.84 -2.95
C VAL A 137 -7.38 -4.60 -2.13
N VAL A 138 -6.85 -3.47 -2.55
CA VAL A 138 -7.07 -2.19 -1.88
C VAL A 138 -7.29 -1.08 -2.91
N SER A 139 -8.00 -0.03 -2.49
CA SER A 139 -8.30 1.12 -3.34
C SER A 139 -8.29 2.42 -2.55
N SER A 140 -8.12 3.51 -3.26
CA SER A 140 -8.49 4.85 -2.83
C SER A 140 -9.07 5.61 -4.02
N HIS A 141 -9.87 6.64 -3.74
CA HIS A 141 -10.46 7.51 -4.75
C HIS A 141 -10.39 8.95 -4.26
N PHE A 142 -9.82 9.84 -5.07
CA PHE A 142 -9.62 11.23 -4.69
C PHE A 142 -10.91 11.88 -4.16
N CYS A 143 -12.00 11.83 -4.92
CA CYS A 143 -13.22 12.56 -4.57
C CYS A 143 -13.89 12.04 -3.29
N SER A 144 -13.94 10.70 -3.08
CA SER A 144 -14.50 10.11 -1.87
C SER A 144 -13.65 10.41 -0.64
N ALA A 145 -12.32 10.32 -0.76
CA ALA A 145 -11.38 10.64 0.31
C ALA A 145 -11.40 12.13 0.67
N GLU A 146 -11.38 13.03 -0.32
CA GLU A 146 -11.48 14.48 -0.05
C GLU A 146 -12.77 14.81 0.70
N ARG A 147 -13.91 14.25 0.27
CA ARG A 147 -15.19 14.47 0.96
C ARG A 147 -15.19 13.96 2.40
N GLN A 148 -14.52 12.86 2.68
CA GLN A 148 -14.46 12.31 4.02
C GLN A 148 -13.49 13.03 4.94
N TYR A 149 -12.31 13.41 4.45
CA TYR A 149 -11.20 13.87 5.28
C TYR A 149 -10.97 15.38 5.26
N ARG A 150 -11.38 16.09 4.20
CA ARG A 150 -11.17 17.53 4.08
C ARG A 150 -12.45 18.29 4.28
N THR A 151 -12.60 18.86 5.46
CA THR A 151 -13.77 19.69 5.83
C THR A 151 -13.30 21.02 6.38
N PRO A 152 -13.95 22.16 5.99
CA PRO A 152 -15.03 22.25 5.00
C PRO A 152 -14.50 22.06 3.57
N LEU A 153 -15.31 21.43 2.70
CA LEU A 153 -14.94 21.11 1.32
C LEU A 153 -14.63 22.36 0.45
N GLU A 154 -15.21 23.52 0.81
CA GLU A 154 -15.00 24.78 0.14
C GLU A 154 -13.53 25.23 0.16
N TYR A 155 -12.73 24.74 1.11
CA TYR A 155 -11.29 25.00 1.18
C TYR A 155 -10.43 23.91 0.55
N GLY A 156 -11.04 22.87 0.00
CA GLY A 156 -10.33 21.71 -0.57
C GLY A 156 -9.39 22.06 -1.74
N SER A 157 -9.65 23.16 -2.46
CA SER A 157 -8.77 23.67 -3.51
C SER A 157 -7.53 24.41 -2.98
N GLN A 158 -7.51 24.79 -1.70
CA GLN A 158 -6.39 25.50 -1.07
C GLN A 158 -5.47 24.49 -0.38
N ARG A 159 -4.64 23.83 -1.19
CA ARG A 159 -3.70 22.83 -0.67
C ARG A 159 -2.40 23.50 -0.21
N THR A 160 -1.90 23.08 0.96
CA THR A 160 -0.59 23.54 1.45
C THR A 160 0.55 22.93 0.62
N PRO A 161 1.77 23.50 0.64
CA PRO A 161 2.92 22.89 -0.04
C PRO A 161 3.27 21.47 0.44
N THR A 162 2.87 21.12 1.67
CA THR A 162 3.08 19.80 2.28
C THR A 162 1.99 18.77 1.93
N ALA A 163 0.89 19.22 1.29
CA ALA A 163 -0.21 18.35 0.92
C ALA A 163 0.20 17.31 -0.14
N GLN A 164 -0.52 16.22 -0.17
CA GLN A 164 -0.40 15.16 -1.16
C GLN A 164 -1.75 15.00 -1.87
N TRP A 165 -1.72 14.41 -3.07
CA TRP A 165 -2.90 14.11 -3.86
C TRP A 165 -3.31 12.65 -3.63
N THR A 166 -4.54 12.41 -3.15
CA THR A 166 -5.04 11.04 -3.03
C THR A 166 -5.16 10.40 -4.40
N VAL A 167 -4.49 9.28 -4.60
CA VAL A 167 -4.53 8.50 -5.84
C VAL A 167 -5.92 7.90 -6.03
N THR A 168 -6.47 8.08 -7.22
CA THR A 168 -7.64 7.33 -7.68
C THR A 168 -7.14 6.05 -8.32
N GLY A 169 -7.20 4.95 -7.57
CA GLY A 169 -6.65 3.69 -8.04
C GLY A 169 -6.93 2.52 -7.12
N SER A 170 -6.79 1.34 -7.69
CA SER A 170 -6.86 0.06 -6.99
C SER A 170 -5.76 -0.86 -7.48
N GLY A 171 -5.21 -1.65 -6.56
CA GLY A 171 -4.28 -2.72 -6.88
C GLY A 171 -4.66 -4.01 -6.20
N ALA A 172 -4.52 -5.13 -6.91
CA ALA A 172 -4.82 -6.47 -6.43
C ALA A 172 -3.64 -7.41 -6.62
N ALA A 173 -3.42 -8.30 -5.64
CA ALA A 173 -2.45 -9.37 -5.69
C ALA A 173 -3.10 -10.70 -5.29
N ILE A 174 -2.86 -11.75 -6.06
CA ILE A 174 -3.29 -13.10 -5.77
C ILE A 174 -2.07 -13.89 -5.30
N LEU A 175 -2.15 -14.40 -4.08
CA LEU A 175 -1.13 -15.18 -3.44
C LEU A 175 -1.52 -16.66 -3.45
N ALA A 176 -0.54 -17.51 -3.77
CA ALA A 176 -0.65 -18.95 -3.61
C ALA A 176 0.43 -19.45 -2.67
N ARG A 177 0.13 -20.49 -1.89
CA ARG A 177 1.09 -21.15 -1.02
C ARG A 177 2.30 -21.68 -1.79
N GLU A 178 2.08 -22.14 -3.01
CA GLU A 178 3.12 -22.59 -3.94
C GLU A 178 2.98 -21.86 -5.29
N GLY A 179 4.12 -21.57 -5.95
CA GLY A 179 4.10 -20.90 -7.24
C GLY A 179 5.50 -20.47 -7.72
N PRO A 180 5.58 -19.80 -8.87
CA PRO A 180 6.86 -19.43 -9.49
C PRO A 180 7.51 -18.15 -8.90
N GLY A 181 6.86 -17.45 -7.99
CA GLY A 181 7.32 -16.15 -7.48
C GLY A 181 6.68 -14.96 -8.25
N PRO A 182 6.98 -13.71 -7.85
CA PRO A 182 7.81 -13.32 -6.69
C PRO A 182 7.27 -13.83 -5.36
N TYR A 183 8.16 -13.96 -4.37
CA TYR A 183 7.85 -14.53 -3.06
C TYR A 183 7.84 -13.46 -1.98
N ILE A 184 6.99 -13.62 -0.97
CA ILE A 184 7.07 -12.85 0.27
C ILE A 184 7.83 -13.70 1.29
N THR A 185 9.03 -13.25 1.68
CA THR A 185 9.95 -14.03 2.51
C THR A 185 9.89 -13.65 3.99
N HIS A 186 9.67 -12.37 4.27
CA HIS A 186 9.61 -11.81 5.62
C HIS A 186 8.47 -10.79 5.71
N VAL A 187 7.91 -10.70 6.90
CA VAL A 187 6.90 -9.71 7.27
C VAL A 187 7.35 -8.98 8.52
N THR A 188 7.33 -7.65 8.52
CA THR A 188 7.56 -6.84 9.72
C THR A 188 6.31 -6.05 10.04
N VAL A 189 5.63 -6.44 11.11
CA VAL A 189 4.39 -5.78 11.55
C VAL A 189 4.75 -4.51 12.31
N GLY A 190 4.25 -3.38 11.82
CA GLY A 190 4.51 -2.08 12.41
C GLY A 190 3.78 -1.85 13.73
N LYS A 191 4.24 -0.86 14.46
CA LYS A 191 3.59 -0.28 15.63
C LYS A 191 2.97 1.05 15.26
N ILE A 192 1.95 1.44 16.00
CA ILE A 192 1.45 2.81 15.97
C ILE A 192 2.51 3.71 16.62
N VAL A 193 2.98 4.71 15.87
CA VAL A 193 3.95 5.71 16.35
C VAL A 193 3.33 7.09 16.23
N ASP A 194 3.25 7.81 17.36
CA ASP A 194 2.71 9.15 17.40
C ASP A 194 3.77 10.12 17.95
N LYS A 195 4.08 11.15 17.18
CA LYS A 195 5.01 12.24 17.54
C LYS A 195 4.32 13.57 17.76
N GLY A 196 2.99 13.56 17.91
CA GLY A 196 2.20 14.73 18.22
C GLY A 196 1.96 15.66 17.02
N ILE A 197 2.06 15.17 15.80
CA ILE A 197 1.75 15.93 14.57
C ILE A 197 0.24 16.15 14.50
N LYS A 198 -0.18 17.42 14.44
CA LYS A 198 -1.60 17.82 14.39
C LYS A 198 -2.01 18.45 13.06
N ASP A 199 -1.07 18.67 12.17
CA ASP A 199 -1.32 19.19 10.83
C ASP A 199 -1.77 18.06 9.90
N ALA A 200 -3.08 18.00 9.63
CA ALA A 200 -3.68 17.03 8.72
C ALA A 200 -3.19 17.14 7.26
N ASN A 201 -2.61 18.29 6.89
CA ASN A 201 -2.05 18.49 5.55
C ASN A 201 -0.58 18.08 5.44
N ASN A 202 0.02 17.60 6.52
CA ASN A 202 1.41 17.12 6.54
C ASN A 202 1.45 15.65 6.96
N MET A 203 0.82 14.79 6.15
CA MET A 203 0.77 13.35 6.42
C MET A 203 2.16 12.70 6.33
N GLY A 204 3.03 13.17 5.43
CA GLY A 204 4.41 12.68 5.33
C GLY A 204 5.14 12.76 6.67
N ALA A 205 5.08 13.91 7.36
CA ALA A 205 5.71 14.07 8.68
C ALA A 205 5.05 13.17 9.75
N ALA A 206 3.74 12.91 9.65
CA ALA A 206 3.05 12.03 10.60
C ALA A 206 3.40 10.55 10.39
N MET A 207 3.59 10.11 9.15
CA MET A 207 3.89 8.72 8.79
C MET A 207 5.37 8.33 8.97
N THR A 208 6.29 9.26 8.70
CA THR A 208 7.74 9.00 8.71
C THR A 208 8.24 8.31 9.97
N PRO A 209 7.86 8.72 11.21
CA PRO A 209 8.34 8.03 12.41
C PRO A 209 7.96 6.55 12.49
N ALA A 210 6.80 6.17 11.98
CA ALA A 210 6.37 4.77 11.91
C ALA A 210 7.17 3.99 10.85
N ALA A 211 7.48 4.62 9.71
CA ALA A 211 8.35 4.02 8.69
C ALA A 211 9.77 3.79 9.22
N VAL A 212 10.34 4.76 9.95
CA VAL A 212 11.65 4.63 10.60
C VAL A 212 11.64 3.45 11.59
N ASP A 213 10.64 3.37 12.50
CA ASP A 213 10.53 2.27 13.49
C ASP A 213 10.47 0.90 12.79
N THR A 214 9.66 0.79 11.75
CA THR A 214 9.44 -0.49 11.05
C THR A 214 10.65 -0.93 10.23
N ILE A 215 11.27 -0.02 9.46
CA ILE A 215 12.46 -0.32 8.66
C ILE A 215 13.64 -0.66 9.57
N SER A 216 13.91 0.14 10.61
CA SER A 216 14.96 -0.14 11.59
C SER A 216 14.72 -1.48 12.30
N ALA A 217 13.47 -1.80 12.68
CA ALA A 217 13.13 -3.08 13.27
C ALA A 217 13.40 -4.23 12.30
N HIS A 218 13.00 -4.09 11.04
CA HIS A 218 13.22 -5.09 10.00
C HIS A 218 14.72 -5.39 9.82
N LEU A 219 15.53 -4.35 9.62
CA LEU A 219 16.97 -4.49 9.42
C LEU A 219 17.65 -5.13 10.63
N ARG A 220 17.34 -4.66 11.83
CA ARG A 220 17.87 -5.22 13.08
C ARG A 220 17.43 -6.66 13.32
N ASP A 221 16.14 -6.97 13.16
CA ASP A 221 15.57 -8.28 13.45
C ASP A 221 16.08 -9.36 12.47
N THR A 222 16.36 -8.97 11.21
CA THR A 222 16.90 -9.85 10.17
C THR A 222 18.42 -9.90 10.12
N GLY A 223 19.09 -8.91 10.70
CA GLY A 223 20.55 -8.72 10.59
C GLY A 223 21.00 -8.29 9.19
N ARG A 224 20.08 -7.74 8.36
CA ARG A 224 20.37 -7.26 7.01
C ARG A 224 20.77 -5.78 7.06
N SER A 225 21.68 -5.38 6.16
CA SER A 225 21.92 -3.97 5.87
C SER A 225 20.92 -3.44 4.84
N PRO A 226 20.76 -2.11 4.70
CA PRO A 226 19.95 -1.53 3.63
C PRO A 226 20.34 -2.02 2.22
N ASP A 227 21.64 -2.21 1.97
CA ASP A 227 22.19 -2.65 0.67
C ASP A 227 21.86 -4.11 0.30
N PHE A 228 21.25 -4.88 1.22
CA PHE A 228 20.72 -6.20 0.89
C PHE A 228 19.55 -6.11 -0.10
N TYR A 229 18.84 -5.00 -0.06
CA TYR A 229 17.70 -4.74 -0.94
C TYR A 229 18.14 -3.91 -2.13
N ASP A 230 17.68 -4.27 -3.33
CA ASP A 230 17.84 -3.42 -4.52
C ASP A 230 17.05 -2.12 -4.36
N LEU A 231 15.87 -2.22 -3.72
CA LEU A 231 15.03 -1.08 -3.37
C LEU A 231 14.43 -1.24 -1.97
N ILE A 232 14.39 -0.13 -1.21
CA ILE A 232 13.53 0.06 -0.05
C ILE A 232 12.44 1.04 -0.48
N VAL A 233 11.19 0.57 -0.54
CA VAL A 233 10.09 1.32 -1.14
C VAL A 233 9.08 1.69 -0.06
N THR A 234 8.78 2.98 0.07
CA THR A 234 7.71 3.46 0.94
C THR A 234 6.41 3.72 0.17
N GLY A 235 5.27 3.62 0.87
CA GLY A 235 3.95 3.65 0.25
C GLY A 235 3.55 5.02 -0.27
N ASP A 236 3.64 6.05 0.56
CA ASP A 236 3.15 7.38 0.23
C ASP A 236 3.66 8.47 1.20
N LEU A 237 4.93 8.40 1.58
CA LEU A 237 5.55 9.45 2.39
C LEU A 237 5.59 10.80 1.66
N GLY A 238 5.62 10.75 0.33
CA GLY A 238 5.84 11.90 -0.52
C GLY A 238 7.25 12.47 -0.41
N SER A 239 7.54 13.57 -1.08
CA SER A 239 8.87 14.15 -1.12
C SER A 239 9.39 14.54 0.27
N LEU A 240 8.59 15.29 1.03
CA LEU A 240 8.97 15.74 2.38
C LEU A 240 9.18 14.56 3.34
N GLY A 241 8.26 13.60 3.36
CA GLY A 241 8.38 12.44 4.24
C GLY A 241 9.55 11.53 3.87
N SER A 242 9.88 11.43 2.59
CA SER A 242 11.05 10.70 2.09
C SER A 242 12.37 11.34 2.54
N GLU A 243 12.49 12.67 2.44
CA GLU A 243 13.67 13.41 2.94
C GLU A 243 13.86 13.18 4.45
N LEU A 244 12.77 13.30 5.22
CA LEU A 244 12.79 13.04 6.66
C LEU A 244 13.18 11.59 6.99
N LEU A 245 12.68 10.62 6.22
CA LEU A 245 12.99 9.20 6.42
C LEU A 245 14.49 8.93 6.25
N VAL A 246 15.08 9.42 5.17
CA VAL A 246 16.51 9.24 4.86
C VAL A 246 17.36 9.84 5.98
N GLU A 247 17.07 11.07 6.41
CA GLU A 247 17.80 11.74 7.48
C GLU A 247 17.68 10.98 8.81
N LEU A 248 16.48 10.53 9.19
CA LEU A 248 16.27 9.85 10.45
C LEU A 248 16.89 8.45 10.48
N LEU A 249 16.84 7.69 9.39
CA LEU A 249 17.49 6.38 9.31
C LEU A 249 19.01 6.49 9.30
N GLU A 250 19.58 7.51 8.67
CA GLU A 250 21.01 7.79 8.75
C GLU A 250 21.45 8.03 10.20
N ARG A 251 20.68 8.81 10.97
CA ARG A 251 20.95 9.04 12.40
C ARG A 251 20.86 7.77 13.25
N GLU A 252 20.04 6.80 12.84
CA GLU A 252 19.94 5.48 13.47
C GLU A 252 21.03 4.50 12.99
N GLY A 253 21.89 4.90 12.07
CA GLY A 253 22.98 4.08 11.53
C GLY A 253 22.58 3.20 10.34
N TYR A 254 21.48 3.51 9.69
CA TYR A 254 20.99 2.85 8.47
C TYR A 254 20.89 3.83 7.30
N PRO A 255 22.05 4.30 6.73
CA PRO A 255 22.01 5.20 5.57
C PRO A 255 21.36 4.51 4.37
N LEU A 256 20.43 5.22 3.72
CA LEU A 256 19.73 4.72 2.54
C LEU A 256 20.27 5.38 1.27
N SER A 257 20.71 4.55 0.30
CA SER A 257 21.05 4.99 -1.06
C SER A 257 20.08 4.48 -2.13
N ASN A 258 19.17 3.59 -1.75
CA ASN A 258 18.27 2.81 -2.61
C ASN A 258 16.80 3.00 -2.22
N HIS A 259 16.45 4.12 -1.59
CA HIS A 259 15.08 4.45 -1.23
C HIS A 259 14.33 5.10 -2.39
N VAL A 260 13.07 4.67 -2.58
CA VAL A 260 12.08 5.31 -3.45
C VAL A 260 10.71 5.33 -2.74
N ASP A 261 9.84 6.27 -3.13
CA ASP A 261 8.50 6.39 -2.57
C ASP A 261 7.44 6.31 -3.66
N CYS A 262 6.40 5.49 -3.47
CA CYS A 262 5.37 5.31 -4.48
C CYS A 262 4.63 6.61 -4.80
N GLY A 263 4.44 7.48 -3.79
CA GLY A 263 3.79 8.79 -3.98
C GLY A 263 4.62 9.74 -4.85
N THR A 264 5.95 9.63 -4.83
CA THR A 264 6.83 10.42 -5.71
C THR A 264 6.99 9.83 -7.10
N LEU A 265 6.70 8.52 -7.27
CA LEU A 265 6.82 7.84 -8.55
C LEU A 265 5.58 7.97 -9.44
N ILE A 266 4.38 8.03 -8.84
CA ILE A 266 3.11 7.90 -9.57
C ILE A 266 2.71 9.16 -10.34
N PHE A 267 3.14 10.32 -9.89
CA PHE A 267 2.83 11.62 -10.50
C PHE A 267 4.07 12.39 -10.88
N ASP A 268 3.94 13.24 -11.91
CA ASP A 268 4.91 14.29 -12.20
C ASP A 268 4.59 15.52 -11.33
N ALA A 269 5.50 15.80 -10.37
CA ALA A 269 5.30 16.90 -9.42
C ALA A 269 5.38 18.30 -10.08
N GLN A 270 5.97 18.43 -11.28
CA GLN A 270 6.08 19.70 -11.99
C GLN A 270 4.83 19.99 -12.80
N ASP A 271 4.28 18.98 -13.48
CA ASP A 271 3.21 19.15 -14.45
C ASP A 271 1.81 18.83 -13.89
N GLN A 272 1.71 18.03 -12.82
CA GLN A 272 0.42 17.50 -12.35
C GLN A 272 -0.13 18.16 -11.07
N ASP A 273 0.51 19.21 -10.53
CA ASP A 273 0.05 19.95 -9.33
C ASP A 273 -0.33 19.03 -8.16
N VAL A 274 0.60 18.20 -7.73
CA VAL A 274 0.41 17.25 -6.61
C VAL A 274 1.19 17.59 -5.35
N HIS A 275 1.94 18.67 -5.35
CA HIS A 275 2.81 19.15 -4.28
C HIS A 275 3.82 18.09 -3.81
N CYS A 276 3.60 17.44 -2.65
CA CYS A 276 4.50 16.40 -2.15
C CYS A 276 4.31 15.03 -2.80
N GLY A 277 3.42 14.88 -3.79
CA GLY A 277 3.21 13.63 -4.53
C GLY A 277 1.88 12.95 -4.23
N GLY A 278 1.78 11.66 -4.55
CA GLY A 278 0.62 10.82 -4.33
C GLY A 278 0.45 10.36 -2.89
N SER A 279 -0.79 10.02 -2.52
CA SER A 279 -1.16 9.45 -1.23
C SER A 279 -2.28 8.43 -1.38
N GLY A 280 -2.55 7.68 -0.32
CA GLY A 280 -3.64 6.71 -0.25
C GLY A 280 -3.19 5.26 -0.50
N CYS A 281 -3.99 4.31 -0.04
CA CYS A 281 -3.64 2.89 -0.21
C CYS A 281 -3.68 2.44 -1.68
N GLY A 282 -4.45 3.09 -2.54
CA GLY A 282 -4.41 2.92 -3.99
C GLY A 282 -3.07 3.33 -4.61
N CYS A 283 -2.35 4.30 -4.01
CA CYS A 283 -1.03 4.74 -4.47
C CYS A 283 -0.02 3.59 -4.42
N SER A 284 0.25 3.09 -3.21
CA SER A 284 1.21 2.00 -3.01
C SER A 284 0.80 0.71 -3.72
N ALA A 285 -0.52 0.44 -3.80
CA ALA A 285 -1.04 -0.74 -4.49
C ALA A 285 -0.84 -0.68 -6.00
N ALA A 286 -1.13 0.46 -6.64
CA ALA A 286 -0.95 0.63 -8.09
C ALA A 286 0.55 0.55 -8.49
N VAL A 287 1.43 1.20 -7.73
CA VAL A 287 2.89 1.15 -8.00
C VAL A 287 3.45 -0.25 -7.73
N LEU A 288 3.04 -0.91 -6.65
CA LEU A 288 3.45 -2.28 -6.37
C LEU A 288 3.11 -3.22 -7.53
N THR A 289 1.84 -3.20 -7.95
CA THR A 289 1.32 -4.16 -8.95
C THR A 289 1.67 -3.79 -10.39
N GLY A 290 1.90 -2.50 -10.68
CA GLY A 290 2.25 -2.02 -12.02
C GLY A 290 3.75 -1.98 -12.31
N LEU A 291 4.57 -1.65 -11.30
CA LEU A 291 6.00 -1.44 -11.50
C LEU A 291 6.87 -2.47 -10.78
N LEU A 292 6.63 -2.65 -9.46
CA LEU A 292 7.58 -3.40 -8.61
C LEU A 292 7.49 -4.92 -8.84
N LEU A 293 6.30 -5.50 -8.86
CA LEU A 293 6.10 -6.92 -9.11
C LEU A 293 6.50 -7.34 -10.53
N PRO A 294 6.15 -6.59 -11.60
CA PRO A 294 6.71 -6.83 -12.93
C PRO A 294 8.24 -6.77 -12.95
N GLY A 295 8.83 -5.77 -12.30
CA GLY A 295 10.29 -5.62 -12.27
C GLY A 295 11.02 -6.77 -11.56
N LEU A 296 10.46 -7.32 -10.47
CA LEU A 296 10.96 -8.55 -9.84
C LEU A 296 10.84 -9.76 -10.79
N LYS A 297 9.71 -9.90 -11.46
CA LYS A 297 9.45 -11.01 -12.38
C LYS A 297 10.36 -10.97 -13.62
N GLU A 298 10.73 -9.79 -14.07
CA GLU A 298 11.66 -9.54 -15.18
C GLU A 298 13.14 -9.62 -14.78
N GLY A 299 13.44 -9.76 -13.49
CA GLY A 299 14.81 -9.78 -12.96
C GLY A 299 15.48 -8.40 -12.95
N ARG A 300 14.68 -7.31 -12.97
CA ARG A 300 15.19 -5.94 -12.81
C ARG A 300 15.68 -5.70 -11.39
N TRP A 301 15.01 -6.32 -10.44
CA TRP A 301 15.35 -6.37 -9.03
C TRP A 301 15.22 -7.80 -8.51
N HIS A 302 15.99 -8.13 -7.48
CA HIS A 302 15.98 -9.43 -6.83
C HIS A 302 15.37 -9.39 -5.44
N ASN A 303 15.58 -8.29 -4.71
CA ASN A 303 15.06 -8.11 -3.36
C ASN A 303 14.51 -6.69 -3.18
N ILE A 304 13.26 -6.58 -2.80
CA ILE A 304 12.59 -5.32 -2.48
C ILE A 304 12.04 -5.38 -1.05
N LEU A 305 12.29 -4.35 -0.25
CA LEU A 305 11.56 -4.14 0.99
C LEU A 305 10.41 -3.14 0.71
N PHE A 306 9.20 -3.65 0.60
CA PHE A 306 8.00 -2.84 0.41
C PHE A 306 7.40 -2.46 1.77
N CYS A 307 7.30 -1.17 2.06
CA CYS A 307 6.88 -0.58 3.32
C CYS A 307 5.60 0.23 3.09
N GLY A 308 4.43 -0.37 3.29
CA GLY A 308 3.15 0.35 3.26
C GLY A 308 3.09 1.32 4.44
N THR A 309 3.03 2.62 4.15
CA THR A 309 2.92 3.71 5.13
C THR A 309 1.50 4.18 5.27
N GLY A 310 1.10 4.66 6.45
CA GLY A 310 -0.26 5.14 6.69
C GLY A 310 -0.34 6.17 7.81
N ALA A 311 -1.14 7.21 7.57
CA ALA A 311 -1.56 8.16 8.59
C ALA A 311 -2.95 7.76 9.09
N LEU A 312 -3.07 7.41 10.38
CA LEU A 312 -4.32 7.02 10.99
C LEU A 312 -5.16 8.28 11.30
N HIS A 313 -5.45 9.00 10.24
CA HIS A 313 -6.14 10.28 10.29
C HIS A 313 -7.64 10.09 10.58
N SER A 314 -8.14 10.87 11.52
CA SER A 314 -9.57 10.94 11.85
C SER A 314 -10.00 12.39 11.99
N PRO A 315 -10.91 12.92 11.15
CA PRO A 315 -11.45 14.28 11.32
C PRO A 315 -12.08 14.50 12.69
N THR A 316 -12.73 13.47 13.25
CA THR A 316 -13.32 13.53 14.59
C THR A 316 -12.25 13.69 15.66
N ALA A 317 -11.18 12.90 15.63
CA ALA A 317 -10.08 12.96 16.60
C ALA A 317 -9.35 14.32 16.52
N LEU A 318 -9.05 14.79 15.30
CA LEU A 318 -8.45 16.11 15.08
C LEU A 318 -9.32 17.24 15.60
N GLY A 319 -10.64 17.17 15.36
CA GLY A 319 -11.61 18.13 15.93
C GLY A 319 -11.65 18.14 17.47
N GLN A 320 -11.20 17.06 18.11
CA GLN A 320 -11.03 16.93 19.57
C GLN A 320 -9.62 17.33 20.04
N GLY A 321 -8.73 17.75 19.13
CA GLY A 321 -7.38 18.21 19.44
C GLY A 321 -6.32 17.12 19.49
N GLU A 322 -6.64 15.88 19.05
CA GLU A 322 -5.69 14.77 18.96
C GLU A 322 -4.70 14.96 17.80
N SER A 323 -3.60 14.23 17.85
CA SER A 323 -2.59 14.15 16.80
C SER A 323 -2.95 13.07 15.77
N VAL A 324 -2.14 12.97 14.70
CA VAL A 324 -2.24 11.95 13.65
C VAL A 324 -1.19 10.88 13.90
N PRO A 325 -1.54 9.69 14.42
CA PRO A 325 -0.59 8.59 14.56
C PRO A 325 -0.21 8.02 13.20
N GLY A 326 1.03 7.56 13.06
CA GLY A 326 1.52 6.83 11.90
C GLY A 326 1.56 5.31 12.12
N ILE A 327 1.46 4.55 11.04
CA ILE A 327 1.65 3.10 10.97
C ILE A 327 2.46 2.75 9.73
N CYS A 328 3.24 1.67 9.79
CA CYS A 328 3.94 1.15 8.61
C CYS A 328 4.06 -0.37 8.73
N HIS A 329 3.67 -1.10 7.68
CA HIS A 329 3.88 -2.55 7.59
C HIS A 329 4.83 -2.85 6.44
N ALA A 330 5.85 -3.70 6.69
CA ALA A 330 6.81 -4.05 5.67
C ALA A 330 6.73 -5.54 5.28
N VAL A 331 6.86 -5.80 3.98
CA VAL A 331 7.02 -7.14 3.42
C VAL A 331 8.28 -7.18 2.56
N ALA A 332 9.10 -8.21 2.76
CA ALA A 332 10.27 -8.44 1.92
C ALA A 332 9.89 -9.32 0.74
N LEU A 333 9.98 -8.76 -0.45
CA LEU A 333 9.71 -9.41 -1.73
C LEU A 333 11.01 -9.90 -2.34
N SER A 334 11.02 -11.10 -2.92
CA SER A 334 12.19 -11.67 -3.59
C SER A 334 11.78 -12.46 -4.83
N ASP A 335 12.62 -12.47 -5.85
CA ASP A 335 12.45 -13.32 -7.03
C ASP A 335 12.78 -14.80 -6.77
N HIS A 336 13.38 -15.10 -5.61
CA HIS A 336 13.73 -16.44 -5.16
C HIS A 336 13.27 -16.70 -3.70
N ARG A 337 13.15 -18.00 -3.33
CA ARG A 337 12.77 -18.46 -1.97
C ARG A 337 13.90 -18.39 -0.97
#